data_64b18441161f4c94e1909e6d1a15af6e
#
_entry.id   64b18441161f4c94e1909e6d1a15af6e
#
_cell.length_a   1.000
_cell.length_b   1.000
_cell.length_c   1.000
_cell.angle_alpha   90.00
_cell.angle_beta   90.00
_cell.angle_gamma   90.00
#
_symmetry.space_group_name_H-M   'P 1'
#
loop_
_entity.id
_entity.type
_entity.pdbx_description
1 polymer ?
#
loop_
_entity_poly.entity_id
_entity_poly.type
_entity_poly.pdbx_seq_one_letter_code
_entity_poly.pdbx_strand_id
1 'polypeptide(L)'
;MTISNSVAPAQFSAIKPVQSDSAASMLCRLVAGACVVLSASAALADDMKMPMNGKEMNWGPAPPAFPKGAQVTVLSGDPFKDGPYVLRLKMPAGYKLPAHNHPTQENVTVISGNFHIGMGDKLDEKKGIELTTGGYGEAPAKMNHFAWTTSTTVVQVHGQGPFAIAYVDPTDDPSKK
;
A
#
# COMPACT_ATOMS: atom_id res chain seq x y z
N MET A 1 13.72 -10.01 -41.29
CA MET A 1 12.92 -8.79 -41.14
C MET A 1 12.94 -8.45 -39.67
N THR A 2 13.90 -7.64 -39.25
CA THR A 2 14.21 -7.36 -37.83
C THR A 2 13.57 -6.05 -37.47
N ILE A 3 12.58 -6.07 -36.58
CA ILE A 3 11.91 -4.86 -36.09
C ILE A 3 12.66 -4.40 -34.84
N SER A 4 13.39 -3.30 -34.98
CA SER A 4 14.06 -2.60 -33.86
C SER A 4 13.06 -1.66 -33.23
N ASN A 5 12.58 -1.98 -32.02
CA ASN A 5 11.82 -1.04 -31.19
C ASN A 5 12.77 -0.19 -30.37
N SER A 6 13.07 0.99 -30.87
CA SER A 6 13.75 2.05 -30.12
C SER A 6 12.75 2.76 -29.21
N VAL A 7 12.81 2.50 -27.91
CA VAL A 7 12.09 3.29 -26.90
C VAL A 7 12.96 4.48 -26.53
N ALA A 8 12.50 5.70 -26.85
CA ALA A 8 13.17 6.93 -26.46
C ALA A 8 13.03 7.18 -24.94
N PRO A 9 14.07 7.67 -24.26
CA PRO A 9 13.97 7.99 -22.83
C PRO A 9 13.07 9.20 -22.59
N ALA A 10 12.17 9.07 -21.62
CA ALA A 10 11.34 10.18 -21.15
C ALA A 10 12.22 11.27 -20.54
N GLN A 11 12.18 12.47 -21.11
CA GLN A 11 12.86 13.64 -20.56
C GLN A 11 12.03 14.25 -19.44
N PHE A 12 12.51 14.14 -18.21
CA PHE A 12 12.00 14.92 -17.10
C PHE A 12 12.44 16.37 -17.25
N SER A 13 11.49 17.24 -17.58
CA SER A 13 11.73 18.70 -17.65
C SER A 13 11.93 19.26 -16.25
N ALA A 14 13.06 19.86 -16.00
CA ALA A 14 13.37 20.51 -14.72
C ALA A 14 12.44 21.70 -14.48
N ILE A 15 11.74 21.70 -13.36
CA ILE A 15 10.92 22.82 -12.89
C ILE A 15 11.85 23.93 -12.44
N LYS A 16 11.82 25.09 -13.12
CA LYS A 16 12.58 26.28 -12.73
C LYS A 16 11.94 26.94 -11.51
N PRO A 17 12.72 27.42 -10.54
CA PRO A 17 12.17 28.19 -9.43
C PRO A 17 11.70 29.57 -9.92
N VAL A 18 10.54 29.98 -9.42
CA VAL A 18 9.98 31.31 -9.64
C VAL A 18 10.77 32.30 -8.77
N GLN A 19 11.48 33.24 -9.41
CA GLN A 19 12.06 34.38 -8.75
C GLN A 19 10.99 35.46 -8.60
N SER A 20 10.76 35.92 -7.38
CA SER A 20 9.96 37.10 -7.11
C SER A 20 10.88 38.31 -6.96
N ASP A 21 10.92 39.16 -7.99
CA ASP A 21 11.46 40.50 -7.89
C ASP A 21 10.39 41.40 -7.24
N SER A 22 10.74 42.02 -6.13
CA SER A 22 10.07 43.23 -5.70
C SER A 22 11.01 44.12 -4.93
N ALA A 23 11.56 45.10 -5.64
CA ALA A 23 12.17 46.26 -5.04
C ALA A 23 11.11 47.34 -4.89
N ALA A 24 10.89 47.83 -3.68
CA ALA A 24 10.41 49.17 -3.45
C ALA A 24 10.82 49.62 -2.06
N SER A 25 11.73 50.59 -2.04
CA SER A 25 12.15 51.36 -0.91
C SER A 25 11.01 52.29 -0.46
N MET A 26 10.70 52.38 0.84
CA MET A 26 10.28 53.63 1.41
C MET A 26 10.62 53.71 2.91
N LEU A 27 11.38 54.72 3.19
CA LEU A 27 11.86 55.17 4.49
C LEU A 27 10.72 55.70 5.33
N CYS A 28 10.48 55.22 6.54
CA CYS A 28 9.86 55.98 7.59
C CYS A 28 10.29 55.50 8.96
N ARG A 29 10.54 56.48 9.82
CA ARG A 29 11.26 56.39 11.10
C ARG A 29 10.36 55.99 12.25
N LEU A 30 10.97 55.32 13.25
CA LEU A 30 10.75 55.31 14.68
C LEU A 30 9.38 54.87 15.24
N VAL A 31 9.37 53.76 15.98
CA VAL A 31 9.22 53.75 17.45
C VAL A 31 9.52 52.32 17.95
N ALA A 32 10.30 52.27 19.03
CA ALA A 32 10.72 51.03 19.69
C ALA A 32 9.52 50.31 20.33
N GLY A 33 9.42 49.04 20.02
CA GLY A 33 8.54 48.10 20.73
C GLY A 33 9.03 46.68 20.43
N ALA A 34 9.96 46.19 21.25
CA ALA A 34 10.45 44.82 21.12
C ALA A 34 9.38 43.83 21.58
N CYS A 35 8.46 43.46 20.70
CA CYS A 35 7.71 42.21 20.83
C CYS A 35 8.52 41.11 20.16
N VAL A 36 9.32 40.41 20.95
CA VAL A 36 9.89 39.13 20.54
C VAL A 36 8.74 38.15 20.51
N VAL A 37 8.12 38.01 19.33
CA VAL A 37 7.22 36.88 19.09
C VAL A 37 8.14 35.66 18.87
N LEU A 38 8.36 34.90 19.94
CA LEU A 38 8.90 33.56 19.85
C LEU A 38 7.89 32.71 19.06
N SER A 39 8.04 32.69 17.74
CA SER A 39 7.37 31.70 16.91
C SER A 39 8.00 30.36 17.26
N ALA A 40 7.40 29.66 18.20
CA ALA A 40 7.68 28.24 18.38
C ALA A 40 7.20 27.54 17.12
N SER A 41 8.09 27.39 16.14
CA SER A 41 7.93 26.41 15.09
C SER A 41 7.93 25.05 15.78
N ALA A 42 6.73 24.54 16.11
CA ALA A 42 6.57 23.13 16.37
C ALA A 42 7.02 22.42 15.08
N ALA A 43 8.28 22.03 15.03
CA ALA A 43 8.73 21.05 14.07
C ALA A 43 7.86 19.82 14.32
N LEU A 44 6.92 19.55 13.41
CA LEU A 44 6.31 18.24 13.28
C LEU A 44 7.50 17.33 13.03
N ALA A 45 7.99 16.67 14.08
CA ALA A 45 8.86 15.53 13.94
C ALA A 45 8.01 14.51 13.19
N ASP A 46 8.17 14.51 11.87
CA ASP A 46 7.69 13.43 11.03
C ASP A 46 8.37 12.20 11.59
N ASP A 47 7.57 11.28 12.11
CA ASP A 47 8.04 10.04 12.74
C ASP A 47 8.61 9.17 11.61
N MET A 48 9.84 9.53 11.17
CA MET A 48 10.55 8.82 10.10
C MET A 48 10.76 7.39 10.58
N LYS A 49 9.93 6.50 10.08
CA LYS A 49 10.10 5.08 10.30
C LYS A 49 11.43 4.66 9.68
N MET A 50 12.34 4.19 10.52
CA MET A 50 13.67 3.79 10.07
C MET A 50 13.59 2.70 9.00
N PRO A 51 14.46 2.73 7.97
CA PRO A 51 14.56 1.66 7.00
C PRO A 51 14.76 0.30 7.70
N MET A 52 14.08 -0.73 7.20
CA MET A 52 14.06 -2.05 7.82
C MET A 52 14.31 -3.12 6.76
N ASN A 53 15.17 -4.09 7.06
CA ASN A 53 15.39 -5.25 6.21
C ASN A 53 14.31 -6.30 6.40
N GLY A 54 14.10 -7.16 5.37
CA GLY A 54 13.10 -8.22 5.42
C GLY A 54 13.26 -9.21 6.58
N LYS A 55 14.49 -9.40 7.07
CA LYS A 55 14.80 -10.27 8.23
C LYS A 55 14.39 -9.66 9.59
N GLU A 56 14.19 -8.35 9.63
CA GLU A 56 13.88 -7.59 10.84
C GLU A 56 12.37 -7.39 11.04
N MET A 57 11.57 -7.95 10.14
CA MET A 57 10.11 -7.80 10.20
C MET A 57 9.49 -8.59 11.33
N ASN A 58 8.69 -7.91 12.14
CA ASN A 58 7.90 -8.53 13.20
C ASN A 58 6.59 -9.07 12.61
N TRP A 59 6.52 -10.38 12.43
CA TRP A 59 5.33 -11.06 11.94
C TRP A 59 4.40 -11.42 13.08
N GLY A 60 3.15 -11.02 12.98
CA GLY A 60 2.06 -11.43 13.88
C GLY A 60 1.01 -12.25 13.13
N PRO A 61 0.05 -12.88 13.84
CA PRO A 61 -1.09 -13.52 13.20
C PRO A 61 -1.89 -12.48 12.41
N ALA A 62 -2.41 -12.87 11.25
CA ALA A 62 -3.32 -12.02 10.50
C ALA A 62 -4.65 -11.82 11.29
N PRO A 63 -5.35 -10.69 11.08
CA PRO A 63 -6.65 -10.45 11.71
C PRO A 63 -7.65 -11.59 11.50
N PRO A 64 -8.64 -11.76 12.39
CA PRO A 64 -9.62 -12.87 12.33
C PRO A 64 -10.41 -12.97 11.02
N ALA A 65 -10.50 -11.88 10.26
CA ALA A 65 -11.11 -11.88 8.92
C ALA A 65 -10.30 -12.65 7.86
N PHE A 66 -9.05 -13.00 8.15
CA PHE A 66 -8.27 -13.89 7.30
C PHE A 66 -8.41 -15.35 7.72
N PRO A 67 -8.45 -16.31 6.80
CA PRO A 67 -8.32 -17.72 7.13
C PRO A 67 -7.06 -17.99 7.95
N LYS A 68 -7.12 -18.98 8.85
CA LYS A 68 -6.00 -19.31 9.75
C LYS A 68 -4.72 -19.67 8.98
N GLY A 69 -3.58 -19.31 9.55
CA GLY A 69 -2.24 -19.62 9.01
C GLY A 69 -1.54 -18.45 8.36
N ALA A 70 -2.24 -17.40 7.98
CA ALA A 70 -1.59 -16.18 7.49
C ALA A 70 -0.96 -15.37 8.64
N GLN A 71 0.14 -14.68 8.32
CA GLN A 71 0.81 -13.73 9.19
C GLN A 71 0.89 -12.38 8.50
N VAL A 72 0.82 -11.31 9.30
CA VAL A 72 0.89 -9.93 8.79
C VAL A 72 1.99 -9.14 9.50
N THR A 73 2.55 -8.18 8.80
CA THR A 73 3.38 -7.10 9.36
C THR A 73 3.02 -5.78 8.68
N VAL A 74 2.82 -4.73 9.46
CA VAL A 74 2.55 -3.39 8.94
C VAL A 74 3.86 -2.66 8.75
N LEU A 75 4.12 -2.19 7.55
CA LEU A 75 5.35 -1.47 7.20
C LEU A 75 5.15 0.05 7.35
N SER A 76 3.99 0.57 6.99
CA SER A 76 3.70 1.99 7.05
C SER A 76 2.20 2.23 7.21
N GLY A 77 1.82 3.32 7.85
CA GLY A 77 0.44 3.68 8.10
C GLY A 77 -0.27 2.76 9.09
N ASP A 78 -1.57 2.95 9.19
CA ASP A 78 -2.47 2.08 9.97
C ASP A 78 -3.57 1.58 9.03
N PRO A 79 -3.61 0.27 8.70
CA PRO A 79 -4.59 -0.26 7.76
C PRO A 79 -6.05 -0.13 8.24
N PHE A 80 -6.28 0.15 9.52
CA PHE A 80 -7.62 0.28 10.10
C PHE A 80 -8.10 1.73 10.24
N LYS A 81 -7.29 2.70 9.82
CA LYS A 81 -7.61 4.13 9.83
C LYS A 81 -7.62 4.71 8.42
N ASP A 82 -8.21 5.89 8.28
CA ASP A 82 -8.11 6.66 7.05
C ASP A 82 -6.65 7.00 6.75
N GLY A 83 -6.27 6.93 5.48
CA GLY A 83 -4.94 7.24 5.02
C GLY A 83 -4.24 6.07 4.32
N PRO A 84 -3.06 6.32 3.74
CA PRO A 84 -2.31 5.29 3.04
C PRO A 84 -1.71 4.28 4.02
N TYR A 85 -1.70 3.02 3.62
CA TYR A 85 -1.03 1.95 4.37
C TYR A 85 -0.20 1.06 3.45
N VAL A 86 0.81 0.43 4.02
CA VAL A 86 1.60 -0.65 3.42
C VAL A 86 1.76 -1.75 4.44
N LEU A 87 1.37 -2.96 4.08
CA LEU A 87 1.58 -4.17 4.89
C LEU A 87 2.15 -5.30 4.05
N ARG A 88 2.68 -6.31 4.70
CA ARG A 88 2.98 -7.59 4.06
C ARG A 88 2.16 -8.70 4.69
N LEU A 89 1.71 -9.60 3.83
CA LEU A 89 0.98 -10.80 4.20
C LEU A 89 1.83 -12.00 3.83
N LYS A 90 2.08 -12.90 4.78
CA LYS A 90 2.75 -14.17 4.54
C LYS A 90 1.76 -15.31 4.71
N MET A 91 1.63 -16.11 3.68
CA MET A 91 0.66 -17.19 3.56
C MET A 91 1.40 -18.53 3.37
N PRO A 92 1.00 -19.61 4.03
CA PRO A 92 1.56 -20.93 3.78
C PRO A 92 1.19 -21.47 2.39
N ALA A 93 1.84 -22.54 1.95
CA ALA A 93 1.42 -23.27 0.77
C ALA A 93 -0.01 -23.81 0.94
N GLY A 94 -0.80 -23.76 -0.12
CA GLY A 94 -2.20 -24.22 -0.12
C GLY A 94 -3.17 -23.29 0.60
N TYR A 95 -2.73 -22.07 0.97
CA TYR A 95 -3.62 -21.08 1.56
C TYR A 95 -4.67 -20.62 0.55
N LYS A 96 -5.92 -20.51 0.98
CA LYS A 96 -7.04 -20.08 0.16
C LYS A 96 -7.76 -18.93 0.83
N LEU A 97 -7.97 -17.86 0.07
CA LEU A 97 -8.78 -16.72 0.44
C LEU A 97 -10.02 -16.72 -0.46
N PRO A 98 -11.19 -17.15 0.04
CA PRO A 98 -12.43 -17.22 -0.72
C PRO A 98 -12.83 -15.88 -1.33
N ALA A 99 -13.81 -15.89 -2.21
CA ALA A 99 -14.29 -14.70 -2.90
C ALA A 99 -14.74 -13.62 -1.91
N HIS A 100 -14.15 -12.45 -2.05
CA HIS A 100 -14.34 -11.29 -1.16
C HIS A 100 -14.10 -10.00 -1.94
N ASN A 101 -14.38 -8.88 -1.31
CA ASN A 101 -14.03 -7.56 -1.81
C ASN A 101 -13.57 -6.64 -0.68
N HIS A 102 -13.03 -5.49 -1.07
CA HIS A 102 -12.58 -4.44 -0.17
C HIS A 102 -13.34 -3.13 -0.43
N PRO A 103 -13.52 -2.26 0.58
CA PRO A 103 -14.18 -0.96 0.40
C PRO A 103 -13.37 -0.02 -0.51
N THR A 104 -12.06 -0.17 -0.55
CA THR A 104 -11.10 0.61 -1.33
C THR A 104 -10.32 -0.30 -2.27
N GLN A 105 -9.61 0.27 -3.24
CA GLN A 105 -8.73 -0.48 -4.13
C GLN A 105 -7.59 -1.13 -3.35
N GLU A 106 -7.33 -2.40 -3.62
CA GLU A 106 -6.18 -3.14 -3.13
C GLU A 106 -5.13 -3.26 -4.23
N ASN A 107 -3.86 -3.03 -3.88
CA ASN A 107 -2.72 -3.23 -4.76
C ASN A 107 -1.81 -4.28 -4.14
N VAL A 108 -1.46 -5.31 -4.92
CA VAL A 108 -0.69 -6.47 -4.45
C VAL A 108 0.58 -6.60 -5.28
N THR A 109 1.72 -6.71 -4.60
CA THR A 109 3.01 -7.04 -5.23
C THR A 109 3.56 -8.31 -4.60
N VAL A 110 3.92 -9.30 -5.40
CA VAL A 110 4.54 -10.54 -4.92
C VAL A 110 6.00 -10.29 -4.57
N ILE A 111 6.35 -10.48 -3.29
CA ILE A 111 7.72 -10.36 -2.79
C ILE A 111 8.48 -11.68 -2.91
N SER A 112 7.79 -12.81 -2.66
CA SER A 112 8.35 -14.15 -2.84
C SER A 112 7.24 -15.19 -2.97
N GLY A 113 7.52 -16.31 -3.60
CA GLY A 113 6.57 -17.41 -3.79
C GLY A 113 5.66 -17.21 -5.01
N ASN A 114 4.49 -17.86 -4.98
CA ASN A 114 3.51 -17.88 -6.06
C ASN A 114 2.14 -17.47 -5.51
N PHE A 115 1.63 -16.35 -5.98
CA PHE A 115 0.32 -15.83 -5.63
C PHE A 115 -0.60 -15.94 -6.83
N HIS A 116 -1.76 -16.57 -6.65
CA HIS A 116 -2.77 -16.63 -7.66
C HIS A 116 -3.94 -15.74 -7.29
N ILE A 117 -4.43 -14.97 -8.24
CA ILE A 117 -5.59 -14.10 -8.08
C ILE A 117 -6.57 -14.31 -9.22
N GLY A 118 -7.84 -14.36 -8.91
CA GLY A 118 -8.93 -14.45 -9.88
C GLY A 118 -10.09 -13.56 -9.51
N MET A 119 -10.82 -13.09 -10.51
CA MET A 119 -12.00 -12.24 -10.33
C MET A 119 -13.27 -13.08 -10.37
N GLY A 120 -14.25 -12.71 -9.54
CA GLY A 120 -15.57 -13.34 -9.49
C GLY A 120 -16.05 -13.70 -8.09
N ASP A 121 -17.23 -14.25 -8.05
CA ASP A 121 -18.00 -14.47 -6.80
C ASP A 121 -17.70 -15.82 -6.12
N LYS A 122 -16.86 -16.64 -6.72
CA LYS A 122 -16.50 -17.95 -6.20
C LYS A 122 -15.05 -18.29 -6.55
N LEU A 123 -14.33 -18.85 -5.58
CA LEU A 123 -12.98 -19.34 -5.81
C LEU A 123 -13.00 -20.47 -6.84
N ASP A 124 -12.31 -20.26 -7.95
CA ASP A 124 -12.11 -21.21 -9.04
C ASP A 124 -10.65 -21.16 -9.50
N GLU A 125 -9.86 -22.10 -9.06
CA GLU A 125 -8.42 -22.16 -9.36
C GLU A 125 -8.11 -22.26 -10.87
N LYS A 126 -9.10 -22.60 -11.70
CA LYS A 126 -8.94 -22.64 -13.17
C LYS A 126 -9.06 -21.25 -13.82
N LYS A 127 -9.55 -20.25 -13.09
CA LYS A 127 -9.81 -18.89 -13.60
C LYS A 127 -8.86 -17.83 -13.06
N GLY A 128 -7.92 -18.21 -12.22
CA GLY A 128 -6.94 -17.28 -11.67
C GLY A 128 -5.70 -17.14 -12.55
N ILE A 129 -4.99 -16.07 -12.33
CA ILE A 129 -3.70 -15.75 -12.93
C ILE A 129 -2.62 -15.96 -11.86
N GLU A 130 -1.55 -16.66 -12.19
CA GLU A 130 -0.38 -16.80 -11.33
C GLU A 130 0.49 -15.54 -11.43
N LEU A 131 0.82 -14.98 -10.28
CA LEU A 131 1.81 -13.93 -10.12
C LEU A 131 3.01 -14.51 -9.37
N THR A 132 4.17 -14.42 -9.98
CA THR A 132 5.45 -14.81 -9.37
C THR A 132 6.15 -13.60 -8.75
N THR A 133 7.31 -13.79 -8.13
CA THR A 133 8.11 -12.71 -7.53
C THR A 133 8.28 -11.53 -8.49
N GLY A 134 7.94 -10.32 -8.02
CA GLY A 134 7.89 -9.09 -8.80
C GLY A 134 6.56 -8.86 -9.54
N GLY A 135 5.67 -9.87 -9.59
CA GLY A 135 4.34 -9.75 -10.18
C GLY A 135 3.47 -8.75 -9.40
N TYR A 136 2.61 -8.05 -10.14
CA TYR A 136 1.70 -7.04 -9.61
C TYR A 136 0.27 -7.30 -10.08
N GLY A 137 -0.67 -7.06 -9.20
CA GLY A 137 -2.10 -7.09 -9.48
C GLY A 137 -2.83 -6.03 -8.67
N GLU A 138 -4.00 -5.63 -9.15
CA GLU A 138 -4.90 -4.74 -8.42
C GLU A 138 -6.32 -5.31 -8.41
N ALA A 139 -7.02 -5.08 -7.31
CA ALA A 139 -8.45 -5.30 -7.18
C ALA A 139 -9.12 -3.96 -6.95
N PRO A 140 -9.90 -3.44 -7.90
CA PRO A 140 -10.69 -2.24 -7.72
C PRO A 140 -11.63 -2.33 -6.52
N ALA A 141 -11.96 -1.17 -5.94
CA ALA A 141 -12.91 -1.11 -4.82
C ALA A 141 -14.20 -1.86 -5.14
N LYS A 142 -14.67 -2.69 -4.20
CA LYS A 142 -15.90 -3.49 -4.26
C LYS A 142 -15.93 -4.55 -5.38
N MET A 143 -14.81 -4.80 -6.06
CA MET A 143 -14.71 -5.88 -7.04
C MET A 143 -14.48 -7.21 -6.33
N ASN A 144 -15.34 -8.19 -6.57
CA ASN A 144 -15.21 -9.52 -6.02
C ASN A 144 -14.03 -10.25 -6.66
N HIS A 145 -13.14 -10.74 -5.82
CA HIS A 145 -11.97 -11.50 -6.22
C HIS A 145 -11.63 -12.57 -5.17
N PHE A 146 -10.78 -13.49 -5.54
CA PHE A 146 -10.32 -14.59 -4.69
C PHE A 146 -8.83 -14.83 -4.93
N ALA A 147 -8.16 -15.45 -3.97
CA ALA A 147 -6.74 -15.73 -4.09
C ALA A 147 -6.36 -17.07 -3.47
N TRP A 148 -5.24 -17.63 -3.93
CA TRP A 148 -4.62 -18.81 -3.31
C TRP A 148 -3.12 -18.84 -3.54
N THR A 149 -2.44 -19.70 -2.80
CA THR A 149 -1.00 -19.90 -2.92
C THR A 149 -0.67 -21.37 -3.14
N THR A 150 0.36 -21.66 -3.94
CA THR A 150 0.86 -23.03 -4.16
C THR A 150 2.16 -23.29 -3.39
N SER A 151 2.81 -22.24 -2.93
CA SER A 151 4.02 -22.27 -2.10
C SER A 151 3.88 -21.28 -0.92
N THR A 152 4.79 -21.31 0.04
CA THR A 152 4.86 -20.22 1.02
C THR A 152 5.12 -18.91 0.30
N THR A 153 4.20 -17.97 0.42
CA THR A 153 4.16 -16.74 -0.38
C THR A 153 4.13 -15.53 0.52
N VAL A 154 4.89 -14.51 0.14
CA VAL A 154 4.83 -13.17 0.76
C VAL A 154 4.39 -12.18 -0.30
N VAL A 155 3.32 -11.48 -0.02
CA VAL A 155 2.86 -10.34 -0.82
C VAL A 155 2.98 -9.05 -0.03
N GLN A 156 3.20 -7.94 -0.72
CA GLN A 156 3.02 -6.60 -0.16
C GLN A 156 1.71 -6.04 -0.67
N VAL A 157 0.88 -5.61 0.28
CA VAL A 157 -0.42 -4.99 0.01
C VAL A 157 -0.33 -3.52 0.39
N HIS A 158 -0.83 -2.66 -0.47
CA HIS A 158 -0.95 -1.24 -0.17
C HIS A 158 -2.24 -0.65 -0.74
N GLY A 159 -2.72 0.39 -0.10
CA GLY A 159 -3.98 1.04 -0.48
C GLY A 159 -4.31 2.20 0.45
N GLN A 160 -5.57 2.61 0.38
CA GLN A 160 -6.17 3.56 1.31
C GLN A 160 -7.00 2.80 2.35
N GLY A 161 -6.77 3.10 3.62
CA GLY A 161 -7.60 2.57 4.70
C GLY A 161 -8.96 3.30 4.80
N PRO A 162 -9.88 2.76 5.60
CA PRO A 162 -9.74 1.54 6.39
C PRO A 162 -9.82 0.27 5.52
N PHE A 163 -8.89 -0.66 5.75
CA PHE A 163 -8.91 -1.98 5.12
C PHE A 163 -9.95 -2.87 5.78
N ALA A 164 -10.77 -3.52 4.99
CA ALA A 164 -11.73 -4.52 5.44
C ALA A 164 -11.90 -5.61 4.37
N ILE A 165 -12.29 -6.80 4.80
CA ILE A 165 -12.65 -7.93 3.93
C ILE A 165 -14.15 -8.18 4.07
N ALA A 166 -14.88 -8.12 2.95
CA ALA A 166 -16.28 -8.51 2.87
C ALA A 166 -16.38 -9.77 2.00
N TYR A 167 -16.64 -10.91 2.62
CA TYR A 167 -16.82 -12.17 1.91
C TYR A 167 -18.13 -12.19 1.12
N VAL A 168 -18.09 -12.72 -0.11
CA VAL A 168 -19.26 -12.87 -0.98
C VAL A 168 -20.24 -13.88 -0.35
N ASP A 169 -19.74 -15.03 0.09
CA ASP A 169 -20.50 -15.97 0.93
C ASP A 169 -20.18 -15.69 2.41
N PRO A 170 -21.16 -15.26 3.21
CA PRO A 170 -20.94 -14.99 4.64
C PRO A 170 -20.46 -16.21 5.44
N THR A 171 -20.66 -17.43 4.94
CA THR A 171 -20.18 -18.65 5.60
C THR A 171 -18.67 -18.86 5.42
N ASP A 172 -18.04 -18.15 4.48
CA ASP A 172 -16.61 -18.17 4.27
C ASP A 172 -15.85 -17.25 5.26
N ASP A 173 -16.57 -16.36 5.94
CA ASP A 173 -15.99 -15.43 6.92
C ASP A 173 -15.46 -16.18 8.16
N PRO A 174 -14.13 -16.30 8.34
CA PRO A 174 -13.58 -17.05 9.46
C PRO A 174 -13.77 -16.34 10.81
N SER A 175 -14.06 -15.04 10.82
CA SER A 175 -14.31 -14.28 12.05
C SER A 175 -15.65 -14.62 12.71
N LYS A 176 -16.52 -15.35 12.00
CA LYS A 176 -17.85 -15.76 12.47
C LYS A 176 -17.92 -17.25 12.89
N LYS A 177 -16.75 -17.92 12.92
CA LYS A 177 -16.66 -19.36 13.26
C LYS A 177 -16.06 -19.58 14.65
#